data_c22d9efc7d97d2aa80a3b78c78a1961f
#
_entry.id   c22d9efc7d97d2aa80a3b78c78a1961f
#
_cell.length_a   1.000
_cell.length_b   1.000
_cell.length_c   1.000
_cell.angle_alpha   90.00
_cell.angle_beta   90.00
_cell.angle_gamma   90.00
#
_symmetry.space_group_name_H-M   'P 1'
#
loop_
_entity.id
_entity.type
_entity.pdbx_description
1 polymer ?
#
loop_
_entity_poly.entity_id
_entity_poly.type
_entity_poly.pdbx_seq_one_letter_code
_entity_poly.pdbx_strand_id
1 'polypeptide(L)'
;MAIAGVARSTWQYRNKPRAREPEPILQKDRAYLSRIPTADRAVIAEKITAGWADGHSVDHTFASTWDQGVMLAARRSWWRIAADIEDQSARPIVPTGRGSKTPREEPVLIATGPGQVWSWDITDLRSPWRGKAFKAYSIIDIYSRKITGWRVEDRENDDLAVEMFETAFREHGAPQFVHADNGPAMRSGALADLFTEHGVTITHNRPYVSNDNPYSESEFRTMKYRPNYPGTFDCIQAARNHLAQYVPWYNTNHKHSGIALFSPQQVHDSTWRSVHRARDCALQDYHQKHPERFRARPKTPAPAGTVGINIPDKIAIK
;
A
#
# COMPACT_ATOMS: atom_id res chain seq x y z
N MET A 1 -44.22 -13.17 15.16
CA MET A 1 -44.01 -14.43 15.85
C MET A 1 -42.55 -14.74 15.94
N ALA A 2 -41.89 -14.42 17.05
CA ALA A 2 -40.55 -14.90 17.36
C ALA A 2 -40.66 -15.79 18.60
N ILE A 3 -41.30 -16.96 18.45
CA ILE A 3 -41.61 -17.87 19.60
C ILE A 3 -40.43 -18.80 19.92
N ALA A 4 -39.32 -18.76 19.17
CA ALA A 4 -38.20 -19.66 19.45
C ALA A 4 -36.82 -19.06 19.05
N GLY A 5 -36.67 -17.75 19.01
CA GLY A 5 -35.35 -17.14 18.66
C GLY A 5 -34.81 -17.46 17.26
N VAL A 6 -35.62 -18.05 16.40
CA VAL A 6 -35.25 -18.43 15.04
C VAL A 6 -35.88 -17.45 14.04
N ALA A 7 -35.07 -16.87 13.13
CA ALA A 7 -35.57 -16.00 12.09
C ALA A 7 -36.62 -16.72 11.23
N ARG A 8 -37.68 -16.00 10.80
CA ARG A 8 -38.78 -16.55 9.98
C ARG A 8 -38.28 -17.25 8.71
N SER A 9 -37.24 -16.71 8.07
CA SER A 9 -36.60 -17.31 6.90
C SER A 9 -35.98 -18.68 7.23
N THR A 10 -35.25 -18.78 8.34
CA THR A 10 -34.65 -20.03 8.81
C THR A 10 -35.68 -21.08 9.14
N TRP A 11 -36.79 -20.69 9.78
CA TRP A 11 -37.92 -21.59 10.08
C TRP A 11 -38.59 -22.12 8.80
N GLN A 12 -38.87 -21.21 7.83
CA GLN A 12 -39.42 -21.59 6.50
C GLN A 12 -38.53 -22.56 5.76
N TYR A 13 -37.22 -22.31 5.71
CA TYR A 13 -36.27 -23.21 5.05
C TYR A 13 -36.20 -24.61 5.68
N ARG A 14 -36.34 -24.68 7.01
CA ARG A 14 -36.37 -25.98 7.74
C ARG A 14 -37.66 -26.76 7.51
N ASN A 15 -38.81 -26.07 7.46
CA ASN A 15 -40.12 -26.75 7.40
C ASN A 15 -40.70 -26.86 5.98
N LYS A 16 -40.21 -26.07 5.03
CA LYS A 16 -40.53 -26.16 3.60
C LYS A 16 -39.25 -26.04 2.78
N PRO A 17 -38.38 -27.04 2.82
CA PRO A 17 -37.17 -27.02 1.99
C PRO A 17 -37.58 -26.98 0.52
N ARG A 18 -36.96 -26.07 -0.23
CA ARG A 18 -37.13 -26.08 -1.69
C ARG A 18 -36.52 -27.35 -2.26
N ALA A 19 -37.20 -27.94 -3.24
CA ALA A 19 -36.61 -29.04 -4.02
C ALA A 19 -35.22 -28.57 -4.54
N ARG A 20 -34.22 -29.40 -4.33
CA ARG A 20 -32.88 -29.15 -4.90
C ARG A 20 -32.89 -29.65 -6.35
N GLU A 21 -32.32 -28.84 -7.24
CA GLU A 21 -32.04 -29.27 -8.60
C GLU A 21 -31.17 -30.53 -8.53
N PRO A 22 -31.55 -31.65 -9.17
CA PRO A 22 -30.77 -32.89 -9.12
C PRO A 22 -29.33 -32.70 -9.62
N GLU A 23 -29.17 -31.88 -10.67
CA GLU A 23 -27.87 -31.53 -11.27
C GLU A 23 -27.74 -30.00 -11.34
N PRO A 24 -27.32 -29.35 -10.26
CA PRO A 24 -27.20 -27.88 -10.23
C PRO A 24 -26.06 -27.45 -11.15
N ILE A 25 -26.36 -26.56 -12.09
CA ILE A 25 -25.34 -25.92 -12.94
C ILE A 25 -24.34 -25.24 -12.00
N LEU A 26 -23.07 -25.61 -12.08
CA LEU A 26 -21.99 -25.00 -11.29
C LEU A 26 -21.96 -23.49 -11.55
N GLN A 27 -21.65 -22.70 -10.53
CA GLN A 27 -21.64 -21.23 -10.66
C GLN A 27 -20.70 -20.74 -11.78
N LYS A 28 -19.60 -21.46 -12.01
CA LYS A 28 -18.65 -21.20 -13.11
C LYS A 28 -19.28 -21.39 -14.50
N ASP A 29 -20.31 -22.24 -14.64
CA ASP A 29 -20.92 -22.61 -15.91
C ASP A 29 -22.23 -21.86 -16.19
N ARG A 30 -22.74 -21.09 -15.20
CA ARG A 30 -23.95 -20.28 -15.36
C ARG A 30 -23.71 -19.11 -16.31
N ALA A 31 -24.62 -18.91 -17.26
CA ALA A 31 -24.61 -17.73 -18.12
C ALA A 31 -25.16 -16.51 -17.38
N TYR A 32 -24.35 -15.45 -17.27
CA TYR A 32 -24.74 -14.15 -16.74
C TYR A 32 -24.39 -13.08 -17.78
N LEU A 33 -25.25 -12.09 -17.96
CA LEU A 33 -24.99 -10.94 -18.83
C LEU A 33 -23.73 -10.16 -18.37
N SER A 34 -23.51 -10.11 -17.05
CA SER A 34 -22.34 -9.45 -16.42
C SER A 34 -21.04 -10.28 -16.47
N ARG A 35 -21.07 -11.48 -17.10
CA ARG A 35 -19.88 -12.34 -17.20
C ARG A 35 -18.85 -11.70 -18.13
N ILE A 36 -17.60 -11.66 -17.67
CA ILE A 36 -16.48 -11.19 -18.50
C ILE A 36 -16.30 -12.18 -19.66
N PRO A 37 -16.24 -11.72 -20.92
CA PRO A 37 -15.99 -12.57 -22.08
C PRO A 37 -14.71 -13.40 -21.91
N THR A 38 -14.70 -14.59 -22.48
CA THR A 38 -13.55 -15.49 -22.41
C THR A 38 -12.29 -14.84 -23.00
N ALA A 39 -12.43 -14.07 -24.08
CA ALA A 39 -11.34 -13.33 -24.69
C ALA A 39 -10.73 -12.30 -23.72
N ASP A 40 -11.57 -11.48 -23.06
CA ASP A 40 -11.09 -10.50 -22.07
C ASP A 40 -10.43 -11.19 -20.87
N ARG A 41 -10.97 -12.34 -20.43
CA ARG A 41 -10.34 -13.13 -19.36
C ARG A 41 -8.95 -13.62 -19.74
N ALA A 42 -8.78 -14.09 -20.99
CA ALA A 42 -7.48 -14.54 -21.50
C ALA A 42 -6.47 -13.39 -21.54
N VAL A 43 -6.86 -12.23 -22.04
CA VAL A 43 -6.03 -11.02 -22.08
C VAL A 43 -5.62 -10.58 -20.64
N ILE A 44 -6.56 -10.61 -19.69
CA ILE A 44 -6.27 -10.27 -18.29
C ILE A 44 -5.27 -11.29 -17.69
N ALA A 45 -5.47 -12.59 -17.92
CA ALA A 45 -4.58 -13.63 -17.42
C ALA A 45 -3.16 -13.49 -17.98
N GLU A 46 -3.02 -13.24 -19.28
CA GLU A 46 -1.74 -12.99 -19.94
C GLU A 46 -1.03 -11.77 -19.33
N LYS A 47 -1.74 -10.66 -19.18
CA LYS A 47 -1.18 -9.45 -18.53
C LYS A 47 -0.73 -9.71 -17.09
N ILE A 48 -1.49 -10.48 -16.31
CA ILE A 48 -1.13 -10.84 -14.94
C ILE A 48 0.13 -11.70 -14.93
N THR A 49 0.21 -12.72 -15.79
CA THR A 49 1.37 -13.60 -15.86
C THR A 49 2.63 -12.85 -16.28
N ALA A 50 2.55 -11.98 -17.29
CA ALA A 50 3.63 -11.10 -17.67
C ALA A 50 4.03 -10.15 -16.53
N GLY A 51 3.04 -9.55 -15.85
CA GLY A 51 3.30 -8.70 -14.69
C GLY A 51 3.99 -9.43 -13.53
N TRP A 52 3.63 -10.68 -13.27
CA TRP A 52 4.31 -11.50 -12.26
C TRP A 52 5.76 -11.80 -12.63
N ALA A 53 6.05 -12.09 -13.90
CA ALA A 53 7.42 -12.28 -14.39
C ALA A 53 8.29 -11.02 -14.17
N ASP A 54 7.69 -9.83 -14.29
CA ASP A 54 8.33 -8.54 -14.00
C ASP A 54 8.29 -8.16 -12.50
N GLY A 55 7.78 -9.04 -11.63
CA GLY A 55 7.67 -8.80 -10.20
C GLY A 55 6.53 -7.85 -9.80
N HIS A 56 5.57 -7.62 -10.67
CA HIS A 56 4.42 -6.76 -10.42
C HIS A 56 3.29 -7.51 -9.72
N SER A 57 2.59 -6.84 -8.80
CA SER A 57 1.36 -7.37 -8.21
C SER A 57 0.20 -7.28 -9.19
N VAL A 58 -0.87 -8.06 -8.95
CA VAL A 58 -2.12 -7.96 -9.71
C VAL A 58 -2.67 -6.53 -9.73
N ASP A 59 -2.57 -5.83 -8.60
CA ASP A 59 -3.01 -4.43 -8.49
C ASP A 59 -2.16 -3.47 -9.32
N HIS A 60 -0.85 -3.71 -9.38
CA HIS A 60 0.04 -2.92 -10.24
C HIS A 60 -0.32 -3.09 -11.70
N THR A 61 -0.46 -4.35 -12.16
CA THR A 61 -0.80 -4.67 -13.55
C THR A 61 -2.19 -4.12 -13.94
N PHE A 62 -3.18 -4.25 -13.06
CA PHE A 62 -4.49 -3.65 -13.22
C PHE A 62 -4.40 -2.13 -13.38
N ALA A 63 -3.72 -1.45 -12.44
CA ALA A 63 -3.61 -0.01 -12.45
C ALA A 63 -2.85 0.52 -13.68
N SER A 64 -1.77 -0.14 -14.08
CA SER A 64 -0.99 0.23 -15.26
C SER A 64 -1.79 0.09 -16.56
N THR A 65 -2.63 -0.95 -16.66
CA THR A 65 -3.55 -1.12 -17.80
C THR A 65 -4.61 -0.01 -17.81
N TRP A 66 -5.13 0.35 -16.65
CA TRP A 66 -6.13 1.42 -16.51
C TRP A 66 -5.53 2.81 -16.77
N ASP A 67 -4.29 3.05 -16.37
CA ASP A 67 -3.56 4.31 -16.67
C ASP A 67 -3.40 4.53 -18.19
N GLN A 68 -3.35 3.45 -18.97
CA GLN A 68 -3.34 3.46 -20.44
C GLN A 68 -4.73 3.72 -21.05
N GLY A 69 -5.75 3.99 -20.25
CA GLY A 69 -7.12 4.20 -20.69
C GLY A 69 -7.88 2.92 -21.03
N VAL A 70 -7.35 1.74 -20.68
CA VAL A 70 -7.96 0.45 -20.98
C VAL A 70 -8.62 -0.13 -19.74
N MET A 71 -9.93 -0.38 -19.80
CA MET A 71 -10.72 -1.02 -18.75
C MET A 71 -11.33 -2.32 -19.26
N LEU A 72 -10.78 -3.47 -18.86
CA LEU A 72 -11.24 -4.82 -19.26
C LEU A 72 -12.22 -5.42 -18.25
N ALA A 73 -12.00 -5.19 -16.97
CA ALA A 73 -12.86 -5.66 -15.88
C ALA A 73 -12.57 -4.91 -14.58
N ALA A 74 -13.48 -4.97 -13.61
CA ALA A 74 -13.27 -4.40 -12.29
C ALA A 74 -12.10 -5.08 -11.55
N ARG A 75 -11.36 -4.35 -10.69
CA ARG A 75 -10.20 -4.81 -9.92
C ARG A 75 -10.41 -6.18 -9.24
N ARG A 76 -11.58 -6.40 -8.63
CA ARG A 76 -11.91 -7.70 -7.99
C ARG A 76 -11.92 -8.87 -8.98
N SER A 77 -12.28 -8.63 -10.22
CA SER A 77 -12.28 -9.67 -11.25
C SER A 77 -10.87 -10.07 -11.67
N TRP A 78 -9.93 -9.13 -11.69
CA TRP A 78 -8.52 -9.42 -11.92
C TRP A 78 -7.96 -10.36 -10.83
N TRP A 79 -8.30 -10.13 -9.56
CA TRP A 79 -7.90 -11.02 -8.47
C TRP A 79 -8.53 -12.42 -8.56
N ARG A 80 -9.76 -12.53 -9.05
CA ARG A 80 -10.39 -13.85 -9.30
C ARG A 80 -9.69 -14.59 -10.44
N ILE A 81 -9.39 -13.88 -11.55
CA ILE A 81 -8.67 -14.46 -12.67
C ILE A 81 -7.26 -14.88 -12.25
N ALA A 82 -6.58 -14.06 -11.46
CA ALA A 82 -5.28 -14.40 -10.89
C ALA A 82 -5.30 -15.69 -10.03
N ALA A 83 -6.39 -15.92 -9.30
CA ALA A 83 -6.57 -17.13 -8.51
C ALA A 83 -6.84 -18.38 -9.37
N ASP A 84 -7.36 -18.22 -10.60
CA ASP A 84 -7.65 -19.29 -11.54
C ASP A 84 -6.44 -19.65 -12.44
N ILE A 85 -5.33 -18.89 -12.38
CA ILE A 85 -4.09 -19.20 -13.13
C ILE A 85 -3.41 -20.41 -12.47
N GLU A 86 -3.14 -21.44 -13.24
CA GLU A 86 -2.55 -22.70 -12.73
C GLU A 86 -1.09 -22.51 -12.32
N ASP A 87 -0.28 -21.87 -13.16
CA ASP A 87 1.11 -21.57 -12.82
C ASP A 87 1.22 -20.25 -12.03
N GLN A 88 1.46 -20.38 -10.74
CA GLN A 88 1.66 -19.25 -9.82
C GLN A 88 3.11 -19.11 -9.36
N SER A 89 4.06 -19.77 -9.99
CA SER A 89 5.47 -19.79 -9.59
C SER A 89 6.11 -18.39 -9.55
N ALA A 90 5.74 -17.51 -10.49
CA ALA A 90 6.20 -16.12 -10.56
C ALA A 90 5.39 -15.15 -9.69
N ARG A 91 4.35 -15.62 -8.98
CA ARG A 91 3.49 -14.75 -8.17
C ARG A 91 4.24 -14.15 -6.97
N PRO A 92 4.24 -12.81 -6.79
CA PRO A 92 4.85 -12.18 -5.64
C PRO A 92 4.22 -12.63 -4.32
N ILE A 93 5.06 -13.02 -3.35
CA ILE A 93 4.61 -13.49 -2.03
C ILE A 93 4.32 -12.28 -1.14
N VAL A 94 3.09 -12.20 -0.60
CA VAL A 94 2.68 -11.17 0.37
C VAL A 94 2.40 -11.83 1.71
N PRO A 95 3.14 -11.51 2.79
CA PRO A 95 2.89 -12.09 4.11
C PRO A 95 1.62 -11.53 4.76
N THR A 96 0.92 -12.38 5.47
CA THR A 96 -0.25 -12.03 6.29
C THR A 96 0.14 -12.03 7.77
N GLY A 97 0.09 -10.86 8.45
CA GLY A 97 0.31 -10.73 9.89
C GLY A 97 -0.92 -10.15 10.62
N ARG A 98 -1.32 -10.76 11.73
CA ARG A 98 -2.33 -10.24 12.67
C ARG A 98 -1.65 -9.74 13.94
N GLY A 99 -1.99 -8.54 14.41
CA GLY A 99 -1.48 -7.95 15.66
C GLY A 99 -2.59 -7.74 16.70
N SER A 100 -2.21 -7.76 17.98
CA SER A 100 -3.06 -7.61 19.18
C SER A 100 -3.14 -6.16 19.66
N LYS A 101 -4.25 -5.75 20.28
CA LYS A 101 -4.54 -4.36 20.70
C LYS A 101 -4.55 -4.19 22.20
N THR A 102 -3.89 -3.15 22.73
CA THR A 102 -4.07 -2.64 24.10
C THR A 102 -4.11 -1.09 24.09
N PRO A 103 -5.03 -0.40 24.83
CA PRO A 103 -5.23 1.04 24.69
C PRO A 103 -4.31 1.87 25.60
N ARG A 104 -3.73 2.95 25.07
CA ARG A 104 -3.04 4.06 25.77
C ARG A 104 -3.26 5.34 24.97
N GLU A 105 -3.08 6.52 25.58
CA GLU A 105 -3.15 7.81 24.87
C GLU A 105 -2.22 7.80 23.65
N GLU A 106 -2.80 8.07 22.51
CA GLU A 106 -2.19 7.87 21.20
C GLU A 106 -1.74 9.21 20.62
N PRO A 107 -0.51 9.34 20.10
CA PRO A 107 -0.16 10.53 19.35
C PRO A 107 -1.04 10.61 18.12
N VAL A 108 -1.85 11.66 18.01
CA VAL A 108 -2.72 11.90 16.87
C VAL A 108 -2.01 12.85 15.90
N LEU A 109 -1.65 12.36 14.73
CA LEU A 109 -1.04 13.16 13.67
C LEU A 109 -1.94 13.12 12.44
N ILE A 110 -2.21 14.29 11.85
CA ILE A 110 -3.09 14.44 10.71
C ILE A 110 -2.35 15.20 9.60
N ALA A 111 -2.40 14.66 8.39
CA ALA A 111 -1.90 15.30 7.18
C ALA A 111 -3.06 15.46 6.17
N THR A 112 -3.23 16.67 5.65
CA THR A 112 -4.20 17.03 4.61
C THR A 112 -3.54 17.30 3.27
N GLY A 113 -2.20 17.25 3.24
CA GLY A 113 -1.38 17.44 2.05
C GLY A 113 0.02 16.87 2.24
N PRO A 114 0.80 16.77 1.15
CA PRO A 114 2.18 16.32 1.21
C PRO A 114 3.06 17.33 1.98
N GLY A 115 4.16 16.84 2.56
CA GLY A 115 5.13 17.65 3.27
C GLY A 115 4.70 18.11 4.68
N GLN A 116 3.56 17.64 5.20
CA GLN A 116 3.08 18.05 6.53
C GLN A 116 3.58 17.14 7.64
N VAL A 117 3.53 15.84 7.42
CA VAL A 117 3.94 14.82 8.40
C VAL A 117 4.82 13.79 7.73
N TRP A 118 6.02 13.63 8.24
CA TRP A 118 6.92 12.56 7.83
C TRP A 118 7.03 11.50 8.92
N SER A 119 7.15 10.27 8.52
CA SER A 119 7.50 9.16 9.38
C SER A 119 8.87 8.65 8.99
N TRP A 120 9.72 8.28 9.95
CA TRP A 120 11.00 7.69 9.65
C TRP A 120 11.31 6.51 10.55
N ASP A 121 12.16 5.63 10.04
CA ASP A 121 12.53 4.41 10.72
C ASP A 121 13.82 3.84 10.13
N ILE A 122 14.44 2.91 10.88
CA ILE A 122 15.65 2.21 10.48
C ILE A 122 15.35 0.72 10.44
N THR A 123 15.74 0.07 9.36
CA THR A 123 15.57 -1.37 9.23
C THR A 123 16.86 -2.08 8.90
N ASP A 124 17.00 -3.33 9.38
CA ASP A 124 18.14 -4.19 9.09
C ASP A 124 18.07 -4.77 7.67
N LEU A 125 19.13 -4.60 6.93
CA LEU A 125 19.42 -5.31 5.68
C LEU A 125 20.43 -6.41 6.02
N ARG A 126 20.02 -7.66 5.90
CA ARG A 126 20.85 -8.81 6.31
C ARG A 126 22.12 -8.90 5.48
N SER A 127 23.24 -9.24 6.13
CA SER A 127 24.45 -9.71 5.45
C SER A 127 24.54 -11.23 5.51
N PRO A 128 25.41 -11.86 4.71
CA PRO A 128 25.65 -13.31 4.80
C PRO A 128 26.27 -13.72 6.15
N TRP A 129 26.88 -12.78 6.86
CA TRP A 129 27.56 -13.06 8.13
C TRP A 129 26.58 -12.95 9.30
N ARG A 130 26.58 -13.99 10.15
CA ARG A 130 25.72 -14.03 11.34
C ARG A 130 26.01 -12.86 12.28
N GLY A 131 24.95 -12.18 12.70
CA GLY A 131 25.04 -11.04 13.64
C GLY A 131 25.48 -9.72 13.00
N LYS A 132 25.69 -9.67 11.67
CA LYS A 132 25.98 -8.45 10.93
C LYS A 132 24.80 -8.07 10.03
N ALA A 133 24.39 -6.82 10.09
CA ALA A 133 23.36 -6.23 9.20
C ALA A 133 23.76 -4.80 8.87
N PHE A 134 23.41 -4.33 7.67
CA PHE A 134 23.48 -2.93 7.32
C PHE A 134 22.19 -2.24 7.75
N LYS A 135 22.25 -0.98 8.09
CA LYS A 135 21.14 -0.16 8.57
C LYS A 135 20.60 0.70 7.44
N ALA A 136 19.37 0.44 7.02
CA ALA A 136 18.69 1.27 6.03
C ALA A 136 17.75 2.24 6.74
N TYR A 137 18.00 3.50 6.56
CA TYR A 137 17.19 4.62 7.04
C TYR A 137 16.20 5.01 5.94
N SER A 138 14.97 5.30 6.30
CA SER A 138 13.96 5.78 5.37
C SER A 138 13.09 6.85 6.01
N ILE A 139 12.86 7.95 5.31
CA ILE A 139 11.90 8.99 5.63
C ILE A 139 10.77 8.91 4.61
N ILE A 140 9.54 8.76 5.07
CA ILE A 140 8.37 8.66 4.22
C ILE A 140 7.36 9.77 4.55
N ASP A 141 6.88 10.48 3.55
CA ASP A 141 5.74 11.39 3.67
C ASP A 141 4.45 10.56 3.83
N ILE A 142 3.75 10.72 4.97
CA ILE A 142 2.60 9.86 5.27
C ILE A 142 1.38 10.14 4.39
N TYR A 143 1.28 11.34 3.78
CA TYR A 143 0.19 11.68 2.89
C TYR A 143 0.36 11.03 1.52
N SER A 144 1.50 11.27 0.88
CA SER A 144 1.79 10.80 -0.48
C SER A 144 2.40 9.41 -0.53
N ARG A 145 2.92 8.90 0.58
CA ARG A 145 3.76 7.68 0.66
C ARG A 145 5.12 7.81 -0.01
N LYS A 146 5.53 9.01 -0.41
CA LYS A 146 6.82 9.25 -1.06
C LYS A 146 7.96 9.09 -0.05
N ILE A 147 8.99 8.35 -0.42
CA ILE A 147 10.27 8.33 0.29
C ILE A 147 10.97 9.64 -0.04
N THR A 148 11.13 10.51 0.96
CA THR A 148 11.75 11.83 0.85
C THR A 148 13.21 11.85 1.27
N GLY A 149 13.67 10.82 2.00
CA GLY A 149 15.05 10.65 2.39
C GLY A 149 15.35 9.17 2.64
N TRP A 150 16.58 8.77 2.31
CA TRP A 150 17.04 7.41 2.58
C TRP A 150 18.58 7.36 2.70
N ARG A 151 19.06 6.36 3.43
CA ARG A 151 20.48 6.13 3.63
C ARG A 151 20.76 4.67 3.97
N VAL A 152 21.95 4.15 3.68
CA VAL A 152 22.40 2.83 4.15
C VAL A 152 23.78 2.95 4.78
N GLU A 153 23.90 2.45 6.02
CA GLU A 153 25.13 2.54 6.81
C GLU A 153 25.48 1.19 7.46
N ASP A 154 26.74 1.05 7.89
CA ASP A 154 27.19 -0.16 8.59
C ASP A 154 26.63 -0.29 10.01
N ARG A 155 26.30 0.85 10.63
CA ARG A 155 25.76 0.94 12.00
C ARG A 155 24.84 2.16 12.11
N GLU A 156 24.00 2.15 13.12
CA GLU A 156 23.22 3.32 13.48
C GLU A 156 24.14 4.43 13.98
N ASN A 157 23.90 5.64 13.45
CA ASN A 157 24.62 6.85 13.83
C ASN A 157 23.67 8.05 13.63
N ASP A 158 23.58 8.89 14.63
CA ASP A 158 22.72 10.07 14.68
C ASP A 158 23.23 11.21 13.79
N ASP A 159 24.54 11.45 13.68
CA ASP A 159 25.10 12.44 12.76
C ASP A 159 24.70 12.15 11.31
N LEU A 160 24.70 10.87 10.92
CA LEU A 160 24.27 10.45 9.60
C LEU A 160 22.76 10.60 9.38
N ALA A 161 21.97 10.50 10.44
CA ALA A 161 20.54 10.80 10.39
C ALA A 161 20.32 12.31 10.21
N VAL A 162 21.08 13.15 10.89
CA VAL A 162 21.08 14.63 10.72
C VAL A 162 21.35 14.99 9.26
N GLU A 163 22.45 14.51 8.67
CA GLU A 163 22.79 14.77 7.26
C GLU A 163 21.66 14.33 6.28
N MET A 164 21.02 13.20 6.58
CA MET A 164 19.90 12.71 5.76
C MET A 164 18.70 13.68 5.86
N PHE A 165 18.35 14.15 7.07
CA PHE A 165 17.25 15.10 7.25
C PHE A 165 17.56 16.48 6.65
N GLU A 166 18.77 17.01 6.80
CA GLU A 166 19.20 18.26 6.16
C GLU A 166 19.03 18.19 4.64
N THR A 167 19.44 17.06 4.05
CA THR A 167 19.27 16.82 2.62
C THR A 167 17.79 16.77 2.24
N ALA A 168 16.97 16.02 2.99
CA ALA A 168 15.55 15.92 2.74
C ALA A 168 14.84 17.28 2.91
N PHE A 169 15.21 18.09 3.91
CA PHE A 169 14.64 19.43 4.11
C PHE A 169 15.02 20.39 2.98
N ARG A 170 16.24 20.32 2.48
CA ARG A 170 16.70 21.13 1.35
C ARG A 170 15.95 20.79 0.07
N GLU A 171 15.65 19.51 -0.17
CA GLU A 171 15.02 19.03 -1.41
C GLU A 171 13.50 19.12 -1.40
N HIS A 172 12.88 18.96 -0.22
CA HIS A 172 11.43 18.81 -0.10
C HIS A 172 10.76 19.84 0.83
N GLY A 173 11.55 20.69 1.50
CA GLY A 173 11.08 21.52 2.60
C GLY A 173 10.93 20.75 3.91
N ALA A 174 11.02 21.43 5.04
CA ALA A 174 10.83 20.81 6.36
C ALA A 174 9.34 20.55 6.61
N PRO A 175 8.95 19.37 7.15
CA PRO A 175 7.57 19.08 7.51
C PRO A 175 7.17 19.80 8.81
N GLN A 176 5.88 19.78 9.13
CA GLN A 176 5.40 20.26 10.43
C GLN A 176 5.72 19.26 11.55
N PHE A 177 5.61 17.97 11.24
CA PHE A 177 5.83 16.89 12.20
C PHE A 177 6.73 15.81 11.61
N VAL A 178 7.61 15.29 12.46
CA VAL A 178 8.35 14.03 12.21
C VAL A 178 7.95 13.02 13.26
N HIS A 179 7.53 11.84 12.83
CA HIS A 179 7.16 10.73 13.69
C HIS A 179 8.20 9.61 13.59
N ALA A 180 8.65 9.11 14.73
CA ALA A 180 9.66 8.06 14.83
C ALA A 180 9.32 7.04 15.91
N ASP A 181 10.03 5.93 15.91
CA ASP A 181 10.02 5.03 17.05
C ASP A 181 10.83 5.61 18.24
N ASN A 182 11.07 4.80 19.29
CA ASN A 182 11.83 5.19 20.46
C ASN A 182 13.31 4.75 20.42
N GLY A 183 13.85 4.42 19.25
CA GLY A 183 15.24 3.99 19.09
C GLY A 183 16.25 5.07 19.56
N PRO A 184 17.48 4.66 19.95
CA PRO A 184 18.50 5.61 20.40
C PRO A 184 18.80 6.72 19.40
N ALA A 185 18.94 6.37 18.12
CA ALA A 185 19.19 7.34 17.05
C ALA A 185 18.04 8.33 16.89
N MET A 186 16.79 7.92 17.19
CA MET A 186 15.59 8.77 17.09
C MET A 186 15.46 9.78 18.23
N ARG A 187 16.26 9.61 19.30
CA ARG A 187 16.26 10.45 20.49
C ARG A 187 17.54 11.28 20.65
N SER A 188 18.35 11.37 19.60
CA SER A 188 19.61 12.11 19.68
C SER A 188 19.38 13.62 19.86
N GLY A 189 20.27 14.24 20.62
CA GLY A 189 20.26 15.70 20.82
C GLY A 189 20.45 16.46 19.51
N ALA A 190 21.35 15.99 18.66
CA ALA A 190 21.66 16.60 17.37
C ALA A 190 20.44 16.65 16.43
N LEU A 191 19.63 15.58 16.39
CA LEU A 191 18.36 15.59 15.65
C LEU A 191 17.33 16.53 16.27
N ALA A 192 17.23 16.57 17.61
CA ALA A 192 16.32 17.49 18.30
C ALA A 192 16.67 18.96 18.02
N ASP A 193 17.95 19.29 17.98
CA ASP A 193 18.44 20.63 17.65
C ASP A 193 18.10 20.99 16.19
N LEU A 194 18.38 20.11 15.23
CA LEU A 194 18.03 20.30 13.83
C LEU A 194 16.53 20.54 13.65
N PHE A 195 15.69 19.72 14.29
CA PHE A 195 14.23 19.86 14.18
C PHE A 195 13.74 21.16 14.81
N THR A 196 14.34 21.57 15.91
CA THR A 196 14.02 22.85 16.56
C THR A 196 14.39 24.03 15.66
N GLU A 197 15.57 24.01 15.03
CA GLU A 197 16.03 25.04 14.09
C GLU A 197 15.06 25.21 12.91
N HIS A 198 14.52 24.11 12.41
CA HIS A 198 13.58 24.11 11.29
C HIS A 198 12.09 24.22 11.71
N GLY A 199 11.79 24.37 12.99
CA GLY A 199 10.42 24.46 13.50
C GLY A 199 9.61 23.16 13.35
N VAL A 200 10.29 22.02 13.31
CA VAL A 200 9.68 20.69 13.17
C VAL A 200 9.36 20.10 14.54
N THR A 201 8.14 19.66 14.74
CA THR A 201 7.74 18.97 15.96
C THR A 201 8.00 17.47 15.83
N ILE A 202 8.83 16.90 16.72
CA ILE A 202 9.05 15.46 16.79
C ILE A 202 8.01 14.79 17.68
N THR A 203 7.54 13.62 17.24
CA THR A 203 6.65 12.74 18.00
C THR A 203 7.19 11.31 17.97
N HIS A 204 6.88 10.52 19.00
CA HIS A 204 7.38 9.15 19.12
C HIS A 204 6.24 8.17 19.35
N ASN A 205 6.50 6.91 18.97
CA ASN A 205 5.63 5.77 19.29
C ASN A 205 5.41 5.66 20.80
N ARG A 206 4.26 5.13 21.19
CA ARG A 206 4.05 4.70 22.59
C ARG A 206 5.04 3.60 22.95
N PRO A 207 5.56 3.57 24.18
CA PRO A 207 6.44 2.49 24.62
C PRO A 207 5.79 1.11 24.42
N TYR A 208 6.52 0.19 23.80
CA TYR A 208 6.08 -1.20 23.53
C TYR A 208 4.87 -1.35 22.56
N VAL A 209 4.52 -0.32 21.78
CA VAL A 209 3.51 -0.37 20.74
C VAL A 209 4.17 -0.22 19.38
N SER A 210 4.36 -1.33 18.68
CA SER A 210 4.97 -1.33 17.34
C SER A 210 4.06 -0.74 16.25
N ASN A 211 2.74 -0.79 16.45
CA ASN A 211 1.77 -0.39 15.43
C ASN A 211 1.62 1.13 15.25
N ASP A 212 2.39 1.95 15.96
CA ASP A 212 2.28 3.41 15.86
C ASP A 212 3.10 3.99 14.70
N ASN A 213 3.93 3.17 14.00
CA ASN A 213 4.65 3.59 12.79
C ASN A 213 4.26 2.74 11.54
N PRO A 214 2.97 2.68 11.17
CA PRO A 214 2.50 1.77 10.13
C PRO A 214 3.01 2.11 8.73
N TYR A 215 3.43 3.35 8.50
CA TYR A 215 3.87 3.82 7.18
C TYR A 215 5.25 3.32 6.84
N SER A 216 6.22 3.49 7.73
CA SER A 216 7.57 2.97 7.56
C SER A 216 7.59 1.44 7.54
N GLU A 217 6.82 0.78 8.42
CA GLU A 217 6.69 -0.68 8.41
C GLU A 217 6.15 -1.21 7.06
N SER A 218 5.13 -0.55 6.53
CA SER A 218 4.54 -0.91 5.23
C SER A 218 5.52 -0.70 4.07
N GLU A 219 6.33 0.37 4.10
CA GLU A 219 7.35 0.65 3.10
C GLU A 219 8.45 -0.41 3.14
N PHE A 220 9.02 -0.71 4.30
CA PHE A 220 10.05 -1.75 4.45
C PHE A 220 9.53 -3.14 4.06
N ARG A 221 8.28 -3.42 4.34
CA ARG A 221 7.62 -4.64 3.87
C ARG A 221 7.57 -4.67 2.35
N THR A 222 7.18 -3.58 1.70
CA THR A 222 7.15 -3.47 0.24
C THR A 222 8.55 -3.70 -0.35
N MET A 223 9.60 -3.13 0.24
CA MET A 223 10.98 -3.32 -0.18
C MET A 223 11.42 -4.79 -0.04
N LYS A 224 11.26 -5.37 1.15
CA LYS A 224 11.79 -6.70 1.49
C LYS A 224 11.06 -7.87 0.82
N TYR A 225 9.83 -7.65 0.36
CA TYR A 225 9.03 -8.70 -0.29
C TYR A 225 8.91 -8.55 -1.80
N ARG A 226 9.69 -7.65 -2.40
CA ARG A 226 9.83 -7.62 -3.85
C ARG A 226 10.60 -8.84 -4.36
N PRO A 227 10.21 -9.39 -5.53
CA PRO A 227 10.92 -10.52 -6.13
C PRO A 227 12.41 -10.30 -6.36
N ASN A 228 12.82 -9.05 -6.64
CA ASN A 228 14.22 -8.67 -6.84
C ASN A 228 14.97 -8.27 -5.56
N TYR A 229 14.36 -8.44 -4.38
CA TYR A 229 15.07 -8.26 -3.12
C TYR A 229 16.02 -9.44 -2.88
N PRO A 230 17.33 -9.21 -2.73
CA PRO A 230 18.31 -10.31 -2.70
C PRO A 230 18.31 -11.13 -1.40
N GLY A 231 17.58 -10.67 -0.38
CA GLY A 231 17.56 -11.33 0.94
C GLY A 231 18.78 -11.04 1.81
N THR A 232 19.97 -11.03 1.24
CA THR A 232 21.25 -10.67 1.89
C THR A 232 22.10 -9.80 0.98
N PHE A 233 23.00 -9.00 1.57
CA PHE A 233 23.91 -8.10 0.86
C PHE A 233 25.34 -8.38 1.29
N ASP A 234 26.22 -8.66 0.33
CA ASP A 234 27.63 -9.03 0.60
C ASP A 234 28.47 -7.84 1.10
N CYS A 235 28.09 -6.63 0.74
CA CYS A 235 28.76 -5.41 1.19
C CYS A 235 27.77 -4.24 1.23
N ILE A 236 28.16 -3.17 1.95
CA ILE A 236 27.36 -1.95 2.07
C ILE A 236 27.05 -1.32 0.71
N GLN A 237 27.98 -1.37 -0.25
CA GLN A 237 27.77 -0.82 -1.57
C GLN A 237 26.67 -1.54 -2.34
N ALA A 238 26.58 -2.88 -2.21
CA ALA A 238 25.47 -3.65 -2.78
C ALA A 238 24.12 -3.23 -2.19
N ALA A 239 24.06 -3.01 -0.87
CA ALA A 239 22.86 -2.51 -0.21
C ALA A 239 22.49 -1.08 -0.65
N ARG A 240 23.49 -0.18 -0.76
CA ARG A 240 23.29 1.19 -1.28
C ARG A 240 22.79 1.18 -2.72
N ASN A 241 23.38 0.37 -3.58
CA ASN A 241 22.96 0.25 -4.98
C ASN A 241 21.51 -0.28 -5.10
N HIS A 242 21.14 -1.21 -4.22
CA HIS A 242 19.77 -1.71 -4.19
C HIS A 242 18.76 -0.60 -3.84
N LEU A 243 19.02 0.17 -2.78
CA LEU A 243 18.14 1.29 -2.40
C LEU A 243 18.14 2.40 -3.45
N ALA A 244 19.27 2.70 -4.08
CA ALA A 244 19.37 3.67 -5.17
C ALA A 244 18.49 3.30 -6.37
N GLN A 245 18.23 2.02 -6.60
CA GLN A 245 17.28 1.55 -7.62
C GLN A 245 15.86 1.45 -7.08
N TYR A 246 15.70 1.00 -5.82
CA TYR A 246 14.40 0.80 -5.21
C TYR A 246 13.64 2.10 -4.99
N VAL A 247 14.27 3.13 -4.42
CA VAL A 247 13.59 4.38 -4.04
C VAL A 247 13.00 5.12 -5.26
N PRO A 248 13.73 5.34 -6.36
CA PRO A 248 13.13 5.93 -7.55
C PRO A 248 11.98 5.11 -8.10
N TRP A 249 12.13 3.78 -8.18
CA TRP A 249 11.05 2.90 -8.60
C TRP A 249 9.84 2.99 -7.68
N TYR A 250 10.03 2.96 -6.35
CA TYR A 250 8.95 3.07 -5.38
C TYR A 250 8.19 4.39 -5.54
N ASN A 251 8.91 5.49 -5.67
CA ASN A 251 8.31 6.81 -5.79
C ASN A 251 7.56 7.00 -7.11
N THR A 252 8.06 6.49 -8.23
CA THR A 252 7.50 6.79 -9.56
C THR A 252 6.64 5.70 -10.15
N ASN A 253 6.92 4.43 -9.86
CA ASN A 253 6.30 3.29 -10.53
C ASN A 253 5.39 2.45 -9.63
N HIS A 254 5.68 2.37 -8.32
CA HIS A 254 4.89 1.54 -7.42
C HIS A 254 3.44 2.05 -7.31
N LYS A 255 2.48 1.16 -7.63
CA LYS A 255 1.04 1.45 -7.53
C LYS A 255 0.55 1.14 -6.12
N HIS A 256 0.58 2.14 -5.26
CA HIS A 256 0.36 1.98 -3.83
C HIS A 256 -1.14 1.90 -3.49
N SER A 257 -1.57 0.78 -2.89
CA SER A 257 -2.99 0.54 -2.57
C SER A 257 -3.60 1.57 -1.60
N GLY A 258 -2.84 2.08 -0.65
CA GLY A 258 -3.28 3.09 0.33
C GLY A 258 -3.51 4.49 -0.25
N ILE A 259 -3.15 4.74 -1.50
CA ILE A 259 -3.38 5.99 -2.22
C ILE A 259 -4.07 5.74 -3.58
N ALA A 260 -5.08 4.88 -3.57
CA ALA A 260 -5.92 4.56 -4.73
C ALA A 260 -5.14 4.08 -5.97
N LEU A 261 -4.05 3.34 -5.77
CA LEU A 261 -3.18 2.80 -6.82
C LEU A 261 -2.51 3.88 -7.70
N PHE A 262 -2.30 5.07 -7.18
CA PHE A 262 -1.38 6.04 -7.77
C PHE A 262 0.05 5.77 -7.29
N SER A 263 1.03 6.31 -7.99
CA SER A 263 2.40 6.29 -7.47
C SER A 263 2.58 7.39 -6.40
N PRO A 264 3.49 7.20 -5.44
CA PRO A 264 3.79 8.21 -4.43
C PRO A 264 4.12 9.59 -5.02
N GLN A 265 4.93 9.63 -6.09
CA GLN A 265 5.29 10.87 -6.77
C GLN A 265 4.05 11.57 -7.35
N GLN A 266 3.15 10.83 -8.00
CA GLN A 266 1.92 11.42 -8.56
C GLN A 266 1.06 12.09 -7.49
N VAL A 267 0.98 11.52 -6.30
CA VAL A 267 0.21 12.13 -5.19
C VAL A 267 0.96 13.31 -4.60
N HIS A 268 2.28 13.21 -4.45
CA HIS A 268 3.12 14.25 -3.86
C HIS A 268 3.09 15.56 -4.67
N ASP A 269 3.20 15.47 -5.99
CA ASP A 269 3.19 16.62 -6.90
C ASP A 269 1.81 16.94 -7.49
N SER A 270 0.77 16.26 -7.01
CA SER A 270 -0.62 16.43 -7.45
C SER A 270 -0.91 16.06 -8.92
N THR A 271 0.02 15.45 -9.64
CA THR A 271 -0.20 15.00 -11.04
C THR A 271 -1.20 13.83 -11.13
N TRP A 272 -1.49 13.16 -10.00
CA TRP A 272 -2.55 12.14 -9.93
C TRP A 272 -3.89 12.63 -10.48
N ARG A 273 -4.18 13.94 -10.44
CA ARG A 273 -5.45 14.49 -10.93
C ARG A 273 -5.65 14.29 -12.43
N SER A 274 -4.60 14.38 -13.23
CA SER A 274 -4.65 14.12 -14.68
C SER A 274 -4.87 12.63 -14.96
N VAL A 275 -4.15 11.77 -14.25
CA VAL A 275 -4.31 10.31 -14.34
C VAL A 275 -5.70 9.88 -13.87
N HIS A 276 -6.23 10.48 -12.80
CA HIS A 276 -7.58 10.23 -12.31
C HIS A 276 -8.63 10.54 -13.39
N ARG A 277 -8.50 11.67 -14.10
CA ARG A 277 -9.42 11.99 -15.20
C ARG A 277 -9.39 10.94 -16.32
N ALA A 278 -8.21 10.49 -16.72
CA ALA A 278 -8.09 9.42 -17.72
C ALA A 278 -8.72 8.11 -17.24
N ARG A 279 -8.47 7.73 -15.99
CA ARG A 279 -9.09 6.55 -15.36
C ARG A 279 -10.62 6.69 -15.28
N ASP A 280 -11.12 7.88 -14.97
CA ASP A 280 -12.57 8.13 -14.90
C ASP A 280 -13.22 8.02 -16.28
N CYS A 281 -12.64 8.62 -17.31
CA CYS A 281 -13.12 8.43 -18.69
C CYS A 281 -13.21 6.95 -19.06
N ALA A 282 -12.13 6.17 -18.86
CA ALA A 282 -12.11 4.76 -19.17
C ALA A 282 -13.17 3.95 -18.38
N LEU A 283 -13.37 4.31 -17.09
CA LEU A 283 -14.37 3.65 -16.25
C LEU A 283 -15.80 3.98 -16.68
N GLN A 284 -16.09 5.24 -17.03
CA GLN A 284 -17.42 5.65 -17.51
C GLN A 284 -17.72 5.05 -18.88
N ASP A 285 -16.75 5.01 -19.80
CA ASP A 285 -16.89 4.35 -21.11
C ASP A 285 -17.18 2.84 -20.94
N TYR A 286 -16.47 2.19 -20.02
CA TYR A 286 -16.71 0.80 -19.69
C TYR A 286 -18.11 0.58 -19.07
N HIS A 287 -18.54 1.47 -18.19
CA HIS A 287 -19.88 1.43 -17.62
C HIS A 287 -20.97 1.62 -18.67
N GLN A 288 -20.77 2.53 -19.64
CA GLN A 288 -21.73 2.73 -20.73
C GLN A 288 -21.87 1.47 -21.63
N LYS A 289 -20.77 0.78 -21.88
CA LYS A 289 -20.77 -0.47 -22.69
C LYS A 289 -21.30 -1.68 -21.93
N HIS A 290 -21.20 -1.68 -20.60
CA HIS A 290 -21.53 -2.82 -19.75
C HIS A 290 -22.32 -2.40 -18.49
N PRO A 291 -23.48 -1.72 -18.64
CA PRO A 291 -24.24 -1.23 -17.49
C PRO A 291 -24.72 -2.38 -16.57
N GLU A 292 -24.96 -3.55 -17.14
CA GLU A 292 -25.40 -4.77 -16.44
C GLU A 292 -24.37 -5.28 -15.39
N ARG A 293 -23.12 -4.85 -15.47
CA ARG A 293 -22.04 -5.22 -14.55
C ARG A 293 -22.00 -4.35 -13.29
N PHE A 294 -22.79 -3.30 -13.24
CA PHE A 294 -22.79 -2.31 -12.16
C PHE A 294 -24.16 -2.20 -11.50
N ARG A 295 -24.19 -2.11 -10.17
CA ARG A 295 -25.45 -1.84 -9.43
C ARG A 295 -25.82 -0.37 -9.44
N ALA A 296 -24.84 0.52 -9.64
CA ALA A 296 -24.98 1.96 -9.72
C ALA A 296 -23.80 2.52 -10.52
N ARG A 297 -23.90 3.80 -10.94
CA ARG A 297 -22.80 4.49 -11.63
C ARG A 297 -21.51 4.41 -10.79
N PRO A 298 -20.42 3.85 -11.33
CA PRO A 298 -19.18 3.70 -10.60
C PRO A 298 -18.50 5.04 -10.34
N LYS A 299 -17.77 5.11 -9.22
CA LYS A 299 -16.92 6.25 -8.87
C LYS A 299 -15.46 5.82 -8.98
N THR A 300 -14.64 6.64 -9.63
CA THR A 300 -13.20 6.43 -9.72
C THR A 300 -12.55 6.74 -8.38
N PRO A 301 -11.80 5.80 -7.78
CA PRO A 301 -11.11 6.04 -6.53
C PRO A 301 -10.08 7.19 -6.65
N ALA A 302 -10.00 8.01 -5.62
CA ALA A 302 -9.02 9.08 -5.46
C ALA A 302 -8.23 8.87 -4.17
N PRO A 303 -7.02 9.46 -4.04
CA PRO A 303 -6.32 9.50 -2.76
C PRO A 303 -7.20 10.15 -1.68
N ALA A 304 -7.07 9.68 -0.44
CA ALA A 304 -7.78 10.27 0.67
C ALA A 304 -7.36 11.75 0.86
N GLY A 305 -8.31 12.61 1.14
CA GLY A 305 -8.03 14.04 1.41
C GLY A 305 -7.36 14.26 2.77
N THR A 306 -7.49 13.29 3.68
CA THR A 306 -6.91 13.32 5.02
C THR A 306 -6.36 11.95 5.36
N VAL A 307 -5.16 11.91 5.87
CA VAL A 307 -4.49 10.69 6.38
C VAL A 307 -3.85 11.01 7.72
N GLY A 308 -3.52 10.00 8.51
CA GLY A 308 -2.83 10.26 9.76
C GLY A 308 -2.47 8.99 10.53
N ILE A 309 -1.84 9.21 11.66
CA ILE A 309 -1.50 8.19 12.65
C ILE A 309 -2.51 8.33 13.78
N ASN A 310 -3.15 7.23 14.16
CA ASN A 310 -4.11 7.16 15.27
C ASN A 310 -5.26 8.20 15.19
N ILE A 311 -5.84 8.38 14.00
CA ILE A 311 -6.99 9.27 13.82
C ILE A 311 -8.18 8.71 14.62
N PRO A 312 -8.80 9.47 15.54
CA PRO A 312 -10.02 9.03 16.23
C PRO A 312 -11.16 8.78 15.25
N ASP A 313 -11.96 7.73 15.49
CA ASP A 313 -13.09 7.32 14.62
C ASP A 313 -14.09 8.46 14.32
N LYS A 314 -14.18 9.47 15.19
CA LYS A 314 -15.05 10.65 15.02
C LYS A 314 -14.54 11.66 13.97
N ILE A 315 -13.26 11.59 13.59
CA ILE A 315 -12.63 12.43 12.56
C ILE A 315 -12.49 11.64 11.25
N ALA A 316 -12.75 10.34 11.29
CA ALA A 316 -12.72 9.48 10.12
C ALA A 316 -13.77 9.93 9.10
N ILE A 317 -13.33 10.85 8.29
CA ILE A 317 -13.53 10.97 6.84
C ILE A 317 -14.99 11.01 6.37
N LYS A 318 -15.43 12.19 6.12
CA LYS A 318 -16.44 12.42 5.07
C LYS A 318 -15.81 12.36 3.69
#